data_dc627a6f6c3721aa2cd7d9be5145e280
#
_entry.id   dc627a6f6c3721aa2cd7d9be5145e280
#
_cell.length_a   1.000
_cell.length_b   1.000
_cell.length_c   1.000
_cell.angle_alpha   90.00
_cell.angle_beta   90.00
_cell.angle_gamma   90.00
#
_symmetry.space_group_name_H-M   'P 1'
#
loop_
_entity.id
_entity.type
_entity.pdbx_description
1 polymer ?
#
loop_
_entity_poly.entity_id
_entity_poly.type
_entity_poly.pdbx_seq_one_letter_code
_entity_poly.pdbx_strand_id
1 'polypeptide(L)'
;MKIRLLYLFLIVSLTLSAQKNIYENKNFDDLSQDHKVLAIIPFLTNLDLNDELPKNELKQLEEKEGYAVQNALETYFSKRKRKKKFSVEFQNTKNTNALLAQENITYENIDVYTIKQLCGILKVDGIISGNMDLNILLSKGVPTEFSFMDFFLGDSNYGRIGIKISDGNSGKLLWKYEKKINKKTGKNTNDLIDRMMKLATRKFPYDREKKRDRNKSRI
;
A
#
# COMPACT_ATOMS: atom_id res chain seq x y z
N MET A 1 -7.14 -39.06 31.81
CA MET A 1 -6.68 -37.66 32.10
C MET A 1 -5.72 -37.12 31.04
N LYS A 2 -4.71 -37.85 30.58
CA LYS A 2 -3.68 -37.38 29.63
C LYS A 2 -4.22 -36.95 28.27
N ILE A 3 -5.25 -37.61 27.72
CA ILE A 3 -5.83 -37.31 26.41
C ILE A 3 -6.60 -35.96 26.43
N ARG A 4 -7.33 -35.63 27.50
CA ARG A 4 -8.06 -34.37 27.65
C ARG A 4 -7.12 -33.16 27.73
N LEU A 5 -5.95 -33.34 28.30
CA LEU A 5 -4.90 -32.30 28.37
C LEU A 5 -4.29 -32.02 26.99
N LEU A 6 -4.16 -33.06 26.14
CA LEU A 6 -3.65 -32.94 24.77
C LEU A 6 -4.60 -32.12 23.88
N TYR A 7 -5.92 -32.34 24.00
CA TYR A 7 -6.92 -31.53 23.27
C TYR A 7 -6.95 -30.07 23.72
N LEU A 8 -6.74 -29.81 25.01
CA LEU A 8 -6.66 -28.44 25.53
C LEU A 8 -5.45 -27.68 24.96
N PHE A 9 -4.31 -28.38 24.83
CA PHE A 9 -3.10 -27.81 24.21
C PHE A 9 -3.27 -27.56 22.70
N LEU A 10 -4.01 -28.41 22.00
CA LEU A 10 -4.30 -28.25 20.57
C LEU A 10 -5.21 -27.03 20.31
N ILE A 11 -6.19 -26.77 21.19
CA ILE A 11 -7.11 -25.62 21.07
C ILE A 11 -6.38 -24.31 21.36
N VAL A 12 -5.44 -24.27 22.30
CA VAL A 12 -4.65 -23.07 22.62
C VAL A 12 -3.69 -22.70 21.48
N SER A 13 -3.17 -23.68 20.73
CA SER A 13 -2.27 -23.42 19.60
C SER A 13 -2.96 -22.80 18.38
N LEU A 14 -4.30 -22.87 18.28
CA LEU A 14 -5.07 -22.27 17.16
C LEU A 14 -5.34 -20.77 17.32
N THR A 15 -5.02 -20.17 18.48
CA THR A 15 -5.18 -18.72 18.71
C THR A 15 -3.98 -17.90 18.26
N LEU A 16 -2.94 -18.52 17.69
CA LEU A 16 -1.72 -17.85 17.22
C LEU A 16 -1.99 -17.04 15.94
N SER A 17 -2.25 -15.76 16.19
CA SER A 17 -1.79 -14.65 15.35
C SER A 17 -2.26 -14.61 13.89
N ALA A 18 -3.51 -14.22 13.68
CA ALA A 18 -3.81 -13.41 12.52
C ALA A 18 -3.07 -12.06 12.70
N GLN A 19 -1.80 -11.97 12.27
CA GLN A 19 -1.10 -10.70 12.18
C GLN A 19 -1.99 -9.76 11.36
N LYS A 20 -2.58 -8.75 12.04
CA LYS A 20 -3.36 -7.72 11.36
C LYS A 20 -2.39 -6.90 10.50
N ASN A 21 -2.27 -7.25 9.25
CA ASN A 21 -1.47 -6.48 8.26
C ASN A 21 -2.08 -5.09 7.98
N ILE A 22 -3.06 -4.66 8.77
CA ILE A 22 -3.77 -3.40 8.63
C ILE A 22 -3.78 -2.68 9.96
N TYR A 23 -3.28 -1.44 9.92
CA TYR A 23 -3.43 -0.45 10.99
C TYR A 23 -4.47 0.58 10.58
N GLU A 24 -5.34 1.00 11.50
CA GLU A 24 -6.24 2.13 11.36
C GLU A 24 -6.16 2.97 12.64
N ASN A 25 -5.97 4.27 12.50
CA ASN A 25 -5.90 5.21 13.62
C ASN A 25 -7.24 5.23 14.35
N LYS A 26 -7.21 5.24 15.69
CA LYS A 26 -8.43 5.26 16.51
C LYS A 26 -9.30 6.49 16.26
N ASN A 27 -8.67 7.63 15.94
CA ASN A 27 -9.31 8.90 15.64
C ASN A 27 -9.46 9.11 14.13
N PHE A 28 -9.50 8.03 13.32
CA PHE A 28 -9.58 8.13 11.87
C PHE A 28 -10.75 9.03 11.43
N ASP A 29 -11.94 8.79 11.96
CA ASP A 29 -13.15 9.52 11.55
C ASP A 29 -13.06 11.02 11.85
N ASP A 30 -12.51 11.39 13.01
CA ASP A 30 -12.38 12.81 13.41
C ASP A 30 -11.30 13.52 12.57
N LEU A 31 -10.19 12.84 12.28
CA LEU A 31 -9.10 13.40 11.50
C LEU A 31 -9.40 13.48 9.99
N SER A 32 -10.31 12.67 9.48
CA SER A 32 -10.63 12.56 8.06
C SER A 32 -12.02 13.06 7.68
N GLN A 33 -12.78 13.66 8.61
CA GLN A 33 -14.16 14.08 8.38
C GLN A 33 -14.30 15.06 7.21
N ASP A 34 -13.33 15.97 7.07
CA ASP A 34 -13.33 17.04 6.06
C ASP A 34 -12.54 16.64 4.79
N HIS A 35 -12.00 15.43 4.74
CA HIS A 35 -11.25 14.99 3.58
C HIS A 35 -12.14 14.86 2.34
N LYS A 36 -11.73 15.53 1.26
CA LYS A 36 -12.39 15.53 -0.05
C LYS A 36 -11.49 14.94 -1.13
N VAL A 37 -10.19 15.27 -1.11
CA VAL A 37 -9.23 14.88 -2.14
C VAL A 37 -7.97 14.30 -1.51
N LEU A 38 -7.53 13.16 -2.04
CA LEU A 38 -6.24 12.53 -1.70
C LEU A 38 -5.32 12.52 -2.92
N ALA A 39 -4.03 12.77 -2.70
CA ALA A 39 -3.00 12.55 -3.72
C ALA A 39 -2.30 11.20 -3.50
N ILE A 40 -1.88 10.56 -4.60
CA ILE A 40 -1.01 9.39 -4.58
C ILE A 40 0.36 9.86 -5.03
N ILE A 41 1.35 9.80 -4.16
CA ILE A 41 2.75 10.13 -4.50
C ILE A 41 3.51 8.87 -4.92
N PRO A 42 4.67 9.00 -5.63
CA PRO A 42 5.53 7.86 -5.94
C PRO A 42 5.91 7.09 -4.68
N PHE A 43 5.98 5.77 -4.79
CA PHE A 43 6.37 4.90 -3.67
C PHE A 43 7.88 4.79 -3.60
N LEU A 44 8.44 4.94 -2.41
CA LEU A 44 9.86 4.72 -2.20
C LEU A 44 10.17 3.22 -2.29
N THR A 45 11.07 2.87 -3.17
CA THR A 45 11.46 1.49 -3.46
C THR A 45 12.91 1.28 -3.07
N ASN A 46 13.19 0.17 -2.44
CA ASN A 46 14.52 -0.36 -2.20
C ASN A 46 14.63 -1.69 -2.96
N LEU A 47 15.58 -1.79 -3.87
CA LEU A 47 15.84 -2.98 -4.67
C LEU A 47 17.08 -3.71 -4.14
N ASP A 48 16.89 -4.98 -3.77
CA ASP A 48 17.95 -5.90 -3.40
C ASP A 48 17.99 -7.02 -4.46
N LEU A 49 18.59 -6.72 -5.61
CA LEU A 49 18.72 -7.64 -6.73
C LEU A 49 19.97 -8.47 -6.58
N ASN A 50 19.93 -9.74 -7.05
CA ASN A 50 21.07 -10.64 -7.02
C ASN A 50 22.22 -10.19 -7.97
N ASP A 51 21.91 -9.31 -8.94
CA ASP A 51 22.88 -8.78 -9.88
C ASP A 51 23.50 -7.49 -9.35
N GLU A 52 24.81 -7.36 -9.39
CA GLU A 52 25.52 -6.13 -9.06
C GLU A 52 25.32 -5.10 -10.20
N LEU A 53 24.39 -4.18 -9.98
CA LEU A 53 24.12 -3.07 -10.90
C LEU A 53 24.87 -1.80 -10.46
N PRO A 54 25.27 -0.95 -11.41
CA PRO A 54 25.76 0.39 -11.10
C PRO A 54 24.71 1.17 -10.28
N LYS A 55 25.16 1.92 -9.28
CA LYS A 55 24.26 2.68 -8.37
C LYS A 55 23.24 3.56 -9.10
N ASN A 56 23.66 4.19 -10.20
CA ASN A 56 22.75 5.05 -10.98
C ASN A 56 21.65 4.25 -11.68
N GLU A 57 21.96 3.06 -12.18
CA GLU A 57 20.98 2.19 -12.80
C GLU A 57 19.99 1.63 -11.77
N LEU A 58 20.51 1.22 -10.61
CA LEU A 58 19.68 0.76 -9.50
C LEU A 58 18.66 1.84 -9.07
N LYS A 59 19.12 3.09 -8.89
CA LYS A 59 18.22 4.22 -8.54
C LYS A 59 17.14 4.47 -9.60
N GLN A 60 17.48 4.40 -10.88
CA GLN A 60 16.49 4.56 -11.95
C GLN A 60 15.45 3.43 -11.94
N LEU A 61 15.86 2.21 -11.60
CA LEU A 61 14.94 1.07 -11.47
C LEU A 61 14.03 1.24 -10.24
N GLU A 62 14.57 1.68 -9.11
CA GLU A 62 13.79 1.99 -7.90
C GLU A 62 12.73 3.05 -8.17
N GLU A 63 13.10 4.14 -8.80
CA GLU A 63 12.18 5.20 -9.22
C GLU A 63 11.09 4.66 -10.14
N LYS A 64 11.46 3.87 -11.16
CA LYS A 64 10.51 3.25 -12.10
C LYS A 64 9.50 2.34 -11.38
N GLU A 65 9.95 1.51 -10.44
CA GLU A 65 9.06 0.65 -9.65
C GLU A 65 8.11 1.50 -8.78
N GLY A 66 8.61 2.58 -8.16
CA GLY A 66 7.82 3.51 -7.36
C GLY A 66 6.69 4.18 -8.14
N TYR A 67 6.98 4.67 -9.35
CA TYR A 67 5.97 5.22 -10.26
C TYR A 67 5.01 4.15 -10.80
N ALA A 68 5.48 2.94 -11.00
CA ALA A 68 4.61 1.84 -11.44
C ALA A 68 3.51 1.55 -10.42
N VAL A 69 3.82 1.57 -9.12
CA VAL A 69 2.80 1.41 -8.06
C VAL A 69 1.87 2.60 -7.97
N GLN A 70 2.38 3.84 -8.07
CA GLN A 70 1.54 5.05 -8.12
C GLN A 70 0.49 4.93 -9.23
N ASN A 71 0.90 4.57 -10.43
CA ASN A 71 0.02 4.41 -11.60
C ASN A 71 -0.96 3.24 -11.44
N ALA A 72 -0.53 2.13 -10.83
CA ALA A 72 -1.39 0.98 -10.56
C ALA A 72 -2.49 1.33 -9.55
N LEU A 73 -2.18 2.11 -8.51
CA LEU A 73 -3.16 2.62 -7.54
C LEU A 73 -4.15 3.59 -8.20
N GLU A 74 -3.68 4.53 -9.01
CA GLU A 74 -4.57 5.42 -9.78
C GLU A 74 -5.54 4.60 -10.64
N THR A 75 -5.01 3.62 -11.38
CA THR A 75 -5.81 2.72 -12.21
C THR A 75 -6.87 2.00 -11.39
N TYR A 76 -6.50 1.49 -10.22
CA TYR A 76 -7.41 0.81 -9.29
C TYR A 76 -8.54 1.73 -8.83
N PHE A 77 -8.21 2.93 -8.34
CA PHE A 77 -9.20 3.89 -7.83
C PHE A 77 -10.09 4.44 -8.95
N SER A 78 -9.52 4.74 -10.11
CA SER A 78 -10.28 5.24 -11.29
C SER A 78 -11.34 4.25 -11.76
N LYS A 79 -11.04 2.95 -11.82
CA LYS A 79 -12.02 1.90 -12.16
C LYS A 79 -13.20 1.85 -11.19
N ARG A 80 -12.98 2.22 -9.91
CA ARG A 80 -14.00 2.20 -8.84
C ARG A 80 -14.70 3.53 -8.63
N LYS A 81 -14.11 4.65 -9.04
CA LYS A 81 -14.75 5.98 -9.03
C LYS A 81 -16.09 5.94 -9.75
N ARG A 82 -16.17 5.25 -10.92
CA ARG A 82 -17.41 5.07 -11.68
C ARG A 82 -18.56 4.45 -10.88
N LYS A 83 -18.23 3.64 -9.86
CA LYS A 83 -19.21 2.98 -8.98
C LYS A 83 -19.52 3.79 -7.72
N LYS A 84 -19.03 5.05 -7.62
CA LYS A 84 -19.20 5.92 -6.44
C LYS A 84 -18.87 5.25 -5.09
N LYS A 85 -17.86 4.38 -5.09
CA LYS A 85 -17.54 3.55 -3.91
C LYS A 85 -16.79 4.30 -2.81
N PHE A 86 -16.11 5.40 -3.13
CA PHE A 86 -15.29 6.14 -2.16
C PHE A 86 -15.95 7.44 -1.72
N SER A 87 -15.67 7.84 -0.47
CA SER A 87 -16.12 9.12 0.10
C SER A 87 -15.22 10.29 -0.24
N VAL A 88 -14.07 10.02 -0.87
CA VAL A 88 -13.07 11.00 -1.33
C VAL A 88 -12.81 10.83 -2.82
N GLU A 89 -12.25 11.87 -3.41
CA GLU A 89 -11.68 11.85 -4.76
C GLU A 89 -10.17 11.61 -4.70
N PHE A 90 -9.60 11.17 -5.83
CA PHE A 90 -8.16 10.98 -5.98
C PHE A 90 -7.64 11.94 -7.04
N GLN A 91 -6.63 12.74 -6.67
CA GLN A 91 -5.96 13.63 -7.61
C GLN A 91 -5.28 12.79 -8.70
N ASN A 92 -5.37 13.26 -9.94
CA ASN A 92 -4.69 12.61 -11.06
C ASN A 92 -3.17 12.61 -10.86
N THR A 93 -2.50 11.47 -11.04
CA THR A 93 -1.07 11.33 -10.78
C THR A 93 -0.19 12.21 -11.65
N LYS A 94 -0.61 12.52 -12.90
CA LYS A 94 0.12 13.49 -13.75
C LYS A 94 0.10 14.89 -13.13
N ASN A 95 -1.06 15.32 -12.59
CA ASN A 95 -1.16 16.61 -11.89
C ASN A 95 -0.32 16.61 -10.62
N THR A 96 -0.39 15.53 -9.82
CA THR A 96 0.43 15.36 -8.63
C THR A 96 1.91 15.51 -8.97
N ASN A 97 2.40 14.77 -9.98
CA ASN A 97 3.81 14.78 -10.35
C ASN A 97 4.22 16.12 -10.98
N ALA A 98 3.34 16.79 -11.73
CA ALA A 98 3.61 18.12 -12.26
C ALA A 98 3.76 19.17 -11.16
N LEU A 99 2.90 19.15 -10.13
CA LEU A 99 2.98 20.06 -8.99
C LEU A 99 4.26 19.82 -8.17
N LEU A 100 4.63 18.56 -7.93
CA LEU A 100 5.89 18.22 -7.27
C LEU A 100 7.10 18.75 -8.06
N ALA A 101 7.11 18.54 -9.39
CA ALA A 101 8.20 18.99 -10.25
C ALA A 101 8.33 20.53 -10.30
N GLN A 102 7.22 21.28 -10.24
CA GLN A 102 7.24 22.75 -10.16
C GLN A 102 7.94 23.27 -8.91
N GLU A 103 7.91 22.51 -7.82
CA GLU A 103 8.57 22.81 -6.56
C GLU A 103 9.95 22.12 -6.44
N ASN A 104 10.50 21.59 -7.55
CA ASN A 104 11.75 20.83 -7.58
C ASN A 104 11.76 19.60 -6.64
N ILE A 105 10.59 19.02 -6.39
CA ILE A 105 10.44 17.80 -5.62
C ILE A 105 10.52 16.61 -6.58
N THR A 106 11.57 15.82 -6.42
CA THR A 106 11.88 14.65 -7.22
C THR A 106 11.66 13.37 -6.42
N TYR A 107 11.78 12.22 -7.08
CA TYR A 107 11.75 10.92 -6.41
C TYR A 107 12.84 10.81 -5.33
N GLU A 108 14.03 11.38 -5.57
CA GLU A 108 15.18 11.28 -4.67
C GLU A 108 15.06 12.14 -3.40
N ASN A 109 14.25 13.21 -3.43
CA ASN A 109 14.15 14.14 -2.30
C ASN A 109 12.74 14.26 -1.70
N ILE A 110 11.76 13.51 -2.20
CA ILE A 110 10.37 13.61 -1.72
C ILE A 110 10.21 13.25 -0.24
N ASP A 111 11.07 12.40 0.28
CA ASP A 111 11.05 11.91 1.66
C ASP A 111 11.58 12.93 2.69
N VAL A 112 12.26 14.00 2.26
CA VAL A 112 12.67 15.08 3.15
C VAL A 112 11.52 16.05 3.47
N TYR A 113 10.42 15.99 2.72
CA TYR A 113 9.25 16.82 2.93
C TYR A 113 8.26 16.16 3.90
N THR A 114 7.73 16.94 4.82
CA THR A 114 6.66 16.48 5.69
C THR A 114 5.35 16.29 4.92
N ILE A 115 4.48 15.43 5.41
CA ILE A 115 3.14 15.23 4.83
C ILE A 115 2.36 16.54 4.72
N LYS A 116 2.47 17.43 5.74
CA LYS A 116 1.83 18.74 5.71
C LYS A 116 2.32 19.62 4.56
N GLN A 117 3.64 19.66 4.34
CA GLN A 117 4.24 20.42 3.24
C GLN A 117 3.77 19.88 1.89
N LEU A 118 3.85 18.56 1.70
CA LEU A 118 3.39 17.92 0.48
C LEU A 118 1.90 18.16 0.22
N CYS A 119 1.04 18.04 1.24
CA CYS A 119 -0.38 18.34 1.09
C CYS A 119 -0.65 19.81 0.73
N GLY A 120 0.08 20.74 1.33
CA GLY A 120 0.00 22.16 0.99
C GLY A 120 0.37 22.46 -0.47
N ILE A 121 1.46 21.87 -0.95
CA ILE A 121 1.93 21.97 -2.34
C ILE A 121 0.92 21.36 -3.31
N LEU A 122 0.44 20.16 -3.02
CA LEU A 122 -0.48 19.41 -3.86
C LEU A 122 -1.93 19.90 -3.75
N LYS A 123 -2.24 20.75 -2.77
CA LYS A 123 -3.60 21.26 -2.46
C LYS A 123 -4.60 20.11 -2.24
N VAL A 124 -4.23 19.16 -1.38
CA VAL A 124 -5.03 17.96 -1.05
C VAL A 124 -5.13 17.79 0.47
N ASP A 125 -6.13 17.03 0.91
CA ASP A 125 -6.44 16.82 2.32
C ASP A 125 -5.62 15.68 2.94
N GLY A 126 -5.04 14.81 2.11
CA GLY A 126 -4.22 13.71 2.58
C GLY A 126 -3.42 13.06 1.46
N ILE A 127 -2.47 12.23 1.85
CA ILE A 127 -1.54 11.57 0.93
C ILE A 127 -1.62 10.06 1.09
N ILE A 128 -1.68 9.37 -0.06
CA ILE A 128 -1.38 7.95 -0.18
C ILE A 128 0.08 7.83 -0.60
N SER A 129 0.87 7.20 0.25
CA SER A 129 2.30 6.94 0.05
C SER A 129 2.62 5.50 0.40
N GLY A 130 3.85 5.09 0.24
CA GLY A 130 4.29 3.77 0.69
C GLY A 130 5.75 3.50 0.42
N ASN A 131 6.14 2.30 0.87
CA ASN A 131 7.49 1.78 0.68
C ASN A 131 7.41 0.37 0.10
N MET A 132 8.39 0.02 -0.70
CA MET A 132 8.61 -1.34 -1.19
C MET A 132 10.05 -1.77 -0.93
N ASP A 133 10.21 -3.00 -0.48
CA ASP A 133 11.48 -3.72 -0.48
C ASP A 133 11.31 -4.88 -1.45
N LEU A 134 12.09 -4.94 -2.54
CA LEU A 134 11.91 -5.89 -3.62
C LEU A 134 13.22 -6.58 -3.96
N ASN A 135 13.14 -7.89 -4.20
CA ASN A 135 14.24 -8.71 -4.69
C ASN A 135 14.08 -9.02 -6.20
N ILE A 136 13.08 -8.43 -6.85
CA ILE A 136 12.77 -8.56 -8.28
C ILE A 136 12.28 -7.24 -8.84
N LEU A 137 12.30 -7.08 -10.16
CA LEU A 137 11.62 -5.98 -10.84
C LEU A 137 10.15 -6.34 -11.07
N LEU A 138 9.27 -5.87 -10.18
CA LEU A 138 7.85 -6.19 -10.19
C LEU A 138 7.15 -5.70 -11.48
N SER A 139 7.61 -4.60 -12.06
CA SER A 139 7.11 -4.05 -13.33
C SER A 139 7.37 -4.98 -14.51
N LYS A 140 8.41 -5.80 -14.47
CA LYS A 140 8.72 -6.83 -15.48
C LYS A 140 7.93 -8.12 -15.28
N GLY A 141 7.30 -8.28 -14.12
CA GLY A 141 6.50 -9.44 -13.78
C GLY A 141 7.15 -10.34 -12.73
N VAL A 142 6.30 -11.10 -12.06
CA VAL A 142 6.74 -12.11 -11.07
C VAL A 142 7.10 -13.39 -11.82
N PRO A 143 8.27 -14.01 -11.58
CA PRO A 143 8.64 -15.27 -12.19
C PRO A 143 7.58 -16.34 -11.95
N THR A 144 7.13 -16.97 -13.03
CA THR A 144 6.07 -18.00 -13.00
C THR A 144 6.61 -19.42 -13.06
N GLU A 145 7.91 -19.57 -13.32
CA GLU A 145 8.54 -20.88 -13.43
C GLU A 145 8.47 -21.62 -12.10
N PHE A 146 8.04 -22.87 -12.19
CA PHE A 146 7.95 -23.77 -11.05
C PHE A 146 9.35 -24.34 -10.77
N SER A 147 9.94 -23.94 -9.64
CA SER A 147 11.16 -24.57 -9.13
C SER A 147 10.78 -25.63 -8.10
N PHE A 148 11.33 -26.85 -8.23
CA PHE A 148 11.20 -27.87 -7.21
C PHE A 148 11.70 -27.39 -5.84
N MET A 149 12.67 -26.50 -5.81
CA MET A 149 13.17 -25.86 -4.57
C MET A 149 12.08 -25.02 -3.86
N ASP A 150 11.21 -24.32 -4.61
CA ASP A 150 10.12 -23.54 -4.05
C ASP A 150 9.08 -24.42 -3.30
N PHE A 151 8.97 -25.68 -3.71
CA PHE A 151 8.07 -26.64 -3.05
C PHE A 151 8.59 -27.06 -1.66
N PHE A 152 9.91 -27.20 -1.52
CA PHE A 152 10.55 -27.61 -0.26
C PHE A 152 10.89 -26.46 0.66
N LEU A 153 11.19 -25.25 0.13
CA LEU A 153 11.60 -24.07 0.89
C LEU A 153 10.47 -23.09 1.21
N GLY A 154 9.25 -23.37 0.74
CA GLY A 154 8.08 -22.51 0.90
C GLY A 154 7.93 -21.45 -0.20
N ASP A 155 6.85 -20.66 -0.12
CA ASP A 155 6.55 -19.60 -1.10
C ASP A 155 7.73 -18.62 -1.23
N SER A 156 8.28 -18.48 -2.44
CA SER A 156 9.34 -17.51 -2.75
C SER A 156 8.92 -16.12 -2.29
N ASN A 157 9.76 -15.48 -1.49
CA ASN A 157 9.53 -14.12 -1.01
C ASN A 157 10.19 -13.14 -1.97
N TYR A 158 9.40 -12.43 -2.78
CA TYR A 158 9.87 -11.45 -3.74
C TYR A 158 9.96 -10.03 -3.17
N GLY A 159 9.57 -9.87 -1.91
CA GLY A 159 9.66 -8.61 -1.22
C GLY A 159 8.42 -8.27 -0.38
N ARG A 160 8.28 -6.99 -0.09
CA ARG A 160 7.19 -6.43 0.70
C ARG A 160 6.74 -5.11 0.13
N ILE A 161 5.45 -4.82 0.24
CA ILE A 161 4.89 -3.51 -0.05
C ILE A 161 4.05 -3.02 1.12
N GLY A 162 4.19 -1.74 1.46
CA GLY A 162 3.37 -1.04 2.44
C GLY A 162 2.67 0.15 1.80
N ILE A 163 1.34 0.25 1.97
CA ILE A 163 0.54 1.41 1.55
C ILE A 163 0.11 2.15 2.81
N LYS A 164 0.28 3.48 2.83
CA LYS A 164 -0.05 4.36 3.95
C LYS A 164 -1.00 5.45 3.49
N ILE A 165 -1.89 5.88 4.37
CA ILE A 165 -2.69 7.10 4.21
C ILE A 165 -2.39 8.01 5.38
N SER A 166 -2.01 9.24 5.10
CA SER A 166 -1.70 10.25 6.11
C SER A 166 -2.57 11.49 5.93
N ASP A 167 -2.97 12.07 7.04
CA ASP A 167 -3.73 13.32 7.09
C ASP A 167 -2.83 14.52 6.79
N GLY A 168 -3.27 15.39 5.91
CA GLY A 168 -2.54 16.58 5.51
C GLY A 168 -2.49 17.65 6.58
N ASN A 169 -3.54 17.78 7.37
CA ASN A 169 -3.65 18.82 8.39
C ASN A 169 -2.76 18.52 9.61
N SER A 170 -2.83 17.30 10.13
CA SER A 170 -2.05 16.90 11.32
C SER A 170 -0.72 16.22 10.98
N GLY A 171 -0.54 15.72 9.76
CA GLY A 171 0.59 14.88 9.34
C GLY A 171 0.52 13.45 9.90
N LYS A 172 -0.55 13.08 10.61
CA LYS A 172 -0.67 11.78 11.29
C LYS A 172 -0.97 10.66 10.31
N LEU A 173 -0.40 9.47 10.60
CA LEU A 173 -0.77 8.24 9.93
C LEU A 173 -2.21 7.87 10.30
N LEU A 174 -3.06 7.75 9.28
CA LEU A 174 -4.46 7.37 9.42
C LEU A 174 -4.69 5.88 9.20
N TRP A 175 -3.99 5.30 8.22
CA TRP A 175 -4.18 3.91 7.84
C TRP A 175 -2.90 3.38 7.19
N LYS A 176 -2.64 2.07 7.40
CA LYS A 176 -1.51 1.36 6.80
C LYS A 176 -1.93 -0.07 6.48
N TYR A 177 -1.49 -0.56 5.33
CA TYR A 177 -1.63 -1.96 4.94
C TYR A 177 -0.31 -2.47 4.39
N GLU A 178 0.16 -3.59 4.90
CA GLU A 178 1.39 -4.25 4.46
C GLU A 178 1.09 -5.64 3.88
N LYS A 179 1.85 -6.02 2.88
CA LYS A 179 1.74 -7.33 2.23
C LYS A 179 3.10 -7.83 1.77
N LYS A 180 3.41 -9.09 2.09
CA LYS A 180 4.51 -9.83 1.45
C LYS A 180 4.13 -10.16 0.02
N ILE A 181 5.10 -10.09 -0.89
CA ILE A 181 4.96 -10.37 -2.31
C ILE A 181 5.50 -11.76 -2.61
N ASN A 182 4.68 -12.61 -3.20
CA ASN A 182 5.03 -13.96 -3.63
C ASN A 182 4.27 -14.31 -4.92
N LYS A 183 4.46 -15.50 -5.47
CA LYS A 183 3.78 -15.97 -6.69
C LYS A 183 2.24 -15.87 -6.62
N LYS A 184 1.65 -15.97 -5.43
CA LYS A 184 0.19 -15.90 -5.23
C LYS A 184 -0.35 -14.47 -5.14
N THR A 185 0.52 -13.46 -4.94
CA THR A 185 0.09 -12.07 -4.73
C THR A 185 -0.20 -11.31 -6.02
N GLY A 186 0.36 -11.72 -7.15
CA GLY A 186 0.10 -11.09 -8.46
C GLY A 186 1.18 -11.41 -9.48
N LYS A 187 0.86 -11.23 -10.76
CA LYS A 187 1.80 -11.49 -11.87
C LYS A 187 2.66 -10.27 -12.23
N ASN A 188 2.19 -9.09 -11.91
CA ASN A 188 2.85 -7.80 -12.15
C ASN A 188 2.29 -6.74 -11.19
N THR A 189 2.81 -5.51 -11.25
CA THR A 189 2.41 -4.41 -10.36
C THR A 189 0.90 -4.15 -10.35
N ASN A 190 0.23 -4.11 -11.50
CA ASN A 190 -1.21 -3.88 -11.58
C ASN A 190 -2.02 -5.01 -10.92
N ASP A 191 -1.66 -6.26 -11.18
CA ASP A 191 -2.33 -7.44 -10.62
C ASP A 191 -2.10 -7.52 -9.09
N LEU A 192 -0.88 -7.22 -8.62
CA LEU A 192 -0.56 -7.11 -7.21
C LEU A 192 -1.44 -6.07 -6.52
N ILE A 193 -1.47 -4.85 -7.02
CA ILE A 193 -2.26 -3.75 -6.43
C ILE A 193 -3.75 -4.08 -6.47
N ASP A 194 -4.27 -4.61 -7.58
CA ASP A 194 -5.69 -4.98 -7.68
C ASP A 194 -6.07 -6.06 -6.64
N ARG A 195 -5.23 -7.08 -6.45
CA ARG A 195 -5.45 -8.13 -5.43
C ARG A 195 -5.30 -7.59 -4.01
N MET A 196 -4.26 -6.81 -3.73
CA MET A 196 -4.04 -6.19 -2.43
C MET A 196 -5.24 -5.33 -2.03
N MET A 197 -5.64 -4.44 -2.93
CA MET A 197 -6.73 -3.51 -2.66
C MET A 197 -8.09 -4.21 -2.61
N LYS A 198 -8.32 -5.31 -3.34
CA LYS A 198 -9.51 -6.15 -3.16
C LYS A 198 -9.59 -6.78 -1.78
N LEU A 199 -8.47 -7.26 -1.24
CA LEU A 199 -8.39 -7.80 0.12
C LEU A 199 -8.55 -6.72 1.18
N ALA A 200 -8.00 -5.52 0.91
CA ALA A 200 -8.12 -4.35 1.77
C ALA A 200 -9.49 -3.65 1.67
N THR A 201 -10.27 -3.85 0.59
CA THR A 201 -11.49 -3.08 0.28
C THR A 201 -12.50 -3.09 1.42
N ARG A 202 -12.66 -4.22 2.10
CA ARG A 202 -13.55 -4.30 3.29
C ARG A 202 -13.04 -3.48 4.48
N LYS A 203 -11.79 -3.00 4.43
CA LYS A 203 -11.11 -2.29 5.51
C LYS A 203 -10.49 -0.97 5.03
N PHE A 204 -10.67 -0.61 3.75
CA PHE A 204 -10.23 0.68 3.25
C PHE A 204 -11.11 1.78 3.85
N PRO A 205 -10.53 2.74 4.58
CA PRO A 205 -11.31 3.59 5.47
C PRO A 205 -12.26 4.54 4.74
N TYR A 206 -11.96 4.92 3.51
CA TYR A 206 -12.81 5.81 2.69
C TYR A 206 -13.85 5.07 1.84
N ASP A 207 -14.00 3.74 2.02
CA ASP A 207 -15.10 3.02 1.38
C ASP A 207 -16.45 3.46 1.98
N ARG A 208 -17.41 3.85 1.11
CA ARG A 208 -18.71 4.40 1.55
C ARG A 208 -19.56 3.38 2.32
N GLU A 209 -19.43 2.12 1.99
CA GLU A 209 -20.15 1.06 2.72
C GLU A 209 -19.62 0.97 4.16
N LYS A 210 -18.29 1.02 4.33
CA LYS A 210 -17.65 1.01 5.64
C LYS A 210 -18.00 2.27 6.46
N LYS A 211 -18.03 3.45 5.85
CA LYS A 211 -18.42 4.69 6.51
C LYS A 211 -19.88 4.62 7.03
N ARG A 212 -20.78 4.04 6.25
CA ARG A 212 -22.18 3.83 6.66
C ARG A 212 -22.30 2.88 7.85
N ASP A 213 -21.54 1.79 7.87
CA ASP A 213 -21.58 0.80 8.95
C ASP A 213 -21.00 1.36 10.25
N ARG A 214 -19.95 2.18 10.18
CA ARG A 214 -19.40 2.90 11.34
C ARG A 214 -20.42 3.89 11.95
N ASN A 215 -21.13 4.63 11.10
CA ASN A 215 -22.14 5.57 11.58
C ASN A 215 -23.32 4.85 12.28
N LYS A 216 -23.70 3.65 11.82
CA LYS A 216 -24.72 2.82 12.47
C LYS A 216 -24.29 2.29 13.84
N SER A 217 -23.02 2.02 14.06
CA SER A 217 -22.49 1.51 15.34
C SER A 217 -22.29 2.60 16.40
N ARG A 218 -22.45 3.88 16.03
CA ARG A 218 -22.38 5.06 16.94
C ARG A 218 -23.74 5.56 17.43
N ILE A 219 -24.84 5.00 16.90
CA ILE A 219 -26.23 5.26 17.33
C ILE A 219 -26.67 4.11 18.26
#